data_e170e48943268106af56a80b2b3aef0c
#
_entry.id   e170e48943268106af56a80b2b3aef0c
#
_cell.length_a   1.000
_cell.length_b   1.000
_cell.length_c   1.000
_cell.angle_alpha   90.00
_cell.angle_beta   90.00
_cell.angle_gamma   90.00
#
_symmetry.space_group_name_H-M   'P 1'
#
loop_
_entity.id
_entity.type
_entity.pdbx_description
1 polymer ?
#
loop_
_entity_poly.entity_id
_entity_poly.type
_entity_poly.pdbx_seq_one_letter_code
_entity_poly.pdbx_strand_id
1 'polypeptide(L)'
;MTHGFDKDFWERHWQQGPGSMGGNPPNPYLARETSGLTPGTALDAGCGGGAEAIWLASHGWHVTAADISSEALARAAERAATSGASERLRWVEADLSVWRPDERFDLVMTHYAHPAMPQLDFYHRIAGWVAPGGTLLIVGHLHTPGSTGHGHHPLAEASVTSAAVTARMDGMDWEIVTADEHFRTLTGDGGRAVPLQDVVVRATRRR
;
A
#
# COMPACT_ATOMS: atom_id res chain seq x y z
N MET A 1 -6.09 -16.22 -16.94
CA MET A 1 -6.75 -14.93 -17.20
C MET A 1 -5.76 -13.85 -16.76
N THR A 2 -5.30 -13.02 -17.69
CA THR A 2 -4.41 -11.90 -17.38
C THR A 2 -5.20 -10.89 -16.55
N HIS A 3 -4.81 -10.70 -15.30
CA HIS A 3 -5.35 -9.63 -14.46
C HIS A 3 -5.02 -8.29 -15.13
N GLY A 4 -6.02 -7.42 -15.27
CA GLY A 4 -5.91 -6.16 -16.02
C GLY A 4 -5.03 -5.08 -15.40
N PHE A 5 -4.22 -5.40 -14.38
CA PHE A 5 -3.36 -4.47 -13.62
C PHE A 5 -1.87 -4.67 -13.96
N ASP A 6 -1.55 -4.77 -15.25
CA ASP A 6 -0.18 -4.86 -15.74
C ASP A 6 0.54 -3.49 -15.77
N LYS A 7 1.82 -3.50 -16.17
CA LYS A 7 2.62 -2.28 -16.26
C LYS A 7 1.98 -1.25 -17.18
N ASP A 8 1.50 -1.67 -18.36
CA ASP A 8 0.91 -0.75 -19.35
C ASP A 8 -0.37 -0.09 -18.82
N PHE A 9 -1.15 -0.82 -18.02
CA PHE A 9 -2.31 -0.27 -17.34
C PHE A 9 -1.90 0.84 -16.37
N TRP A 10 -0.94 0.59 -15.47
CA TRP A 10 -0.52 1.55 -14.47
C TRP A 10 0.24 2.74 -15.07
N GLU A 11 1.07 2.54 -16.08
CA GLU A 11 1.73 3.65 -16.78
C GLU A 11 0.70 4.60 -17.40
N ARG A 12 -0.29 4.07 -18.13
CA ARG A 12 -1.37 4.91 -18.68
C ARG A 12 -2.17 5.62 -17.59
N HIS A 13 -2.46 4.93 -16.50
CA HIS A 13 -3.18 5.47 -15.36
C HIS A 13 -2.45 6.68 -14.74
N TRP A 14 -1.14 6.58 -14.57
CA TRP A 14 -0.34 7.66 -14.03
C TRP A 14 -0.11 8.80 -15.04
N GLN A 15 0.00 8.51 -16.33
CA GLN A 15 0.14 9.53 -17.39
C GLN A 15 -1.15 10.34 -17.60
N GLN A 16 -2.32 9.69 -17.50
CA GLN A 16 -3.61 10.30 -17.83
C GLN A 16 -4.38 10.76 -16.59
N GLY A 17 -3.97 10.32 -15.41
CA GLY A 17 -4.62 10.67 -14.15
C GLY A 17 -4.56 12.17 -13.87
N PRO A 18 -5.61 12.75 -13.27
CA PRO A 18 -5.58 14.14 -12.84
C PRO A 18 -4.39 14.34 -11.91
N GLY A 19 -3.76 15.51 -11.97
CA GLY A 19 -2.59 15.87 -11.14
C GLY A 19 -2.80 15.72 -9.62
N SER A 20 -4.02 15.42 -9.18
CA SER A 20 -4.41 15.16 -7.80
C SER A 20 -3.83 13.86 -7.22
N MET A 21 -3.54 12.83 -8.04
CA MET A 21 -3.04 11.55 -7.48
C MET A 21 -1.63 11.66 -6.90
N GLY A 22 -0.79 12.54 -7.45
CA GLY A 22 0.55 12.80 -6.91
C GLY A 22 0.58 13.75 -5.71
N GLY A 23 -0.52 14.45 -5.39
CA GLY A 23 -0.61 15.47 -4.35
C GLY A 23 -1.30 15.03 -3.06
N ASN A 24 -1.83 13.81 -2.99
CA ASN A 24 -2.56 13.36 -1.83
C ASN A 24 -1.69 13.31 -0.56
N PRO A 25 -2.26 13.67 0.61
CA PRO A 25 -1.59 13.43 1.88
C PRO A 25 -1.42 11.90 2.11
N PRO A 26 -0.52 11.50 3.02
CA PRO A 26 -0.38 10.10 3.38
C PRO A 26 -1.70 9.56 3.94
N ASN A 27 -1.90 8.26 3.79
CA ASN A 27 -3.10 7.57 4.24
C ASN A 27 -3.36 7.83 5.74
N PRO A 28 -4.59 8.15 6.16
CA PRO A 28 -4.90 8.53 7.54
C PRO A 28 -4.62 7.43 8.58
N TYR A 29 -4.58 6.17 8.16
CA TYR A 29 -4.27 5.05 9.05
C TYR A 29 -2.76 4.90 9.32
N LEU A 30 -1.90 5.38 8.42
CA LEU A 30 -0.44 5.19 8.52
C LEU A 30 0.12 5.69 9.86
N ALA A 31 -0.14 6.92 10.22
CA ALA A 31 0.38 7.51 11.45
C ALA A 31 -0.10 6.75 12.70
N ARG A 32 -1.38 6.36 12.74
CA ARG A 32 -1.96 5.60 13.85
C ARG A 32 -1.30 4.24 13.98
N GLU A 33 -1.19 3.50 12.87
CA GLU A 33 -0.71 2.12 12.88
C GLU A 33 0.80 2.01 13.08
N THR A 34 1.56 3.09 12.83
CA THR A 34 3.01 3.10 13.02
C THR A 34 3.48 3.85 14.28
N SER A 35 2.57 4.52 15.02
CA SER A 35 2.92 5.42 16.14
C SER A 35 3.73 4.77 17.27
N GLY A 36 3.62 3.46 17.47
CA GLY A 36 4.36 2.73 18.51
C GLY A 36 5.58 1.97 17.99
N LEU A 37 5.91 2.10 16.70
CA LEU A 37 7.02 1.37 16.09
C LEU A 37 8.31 2.19 16.18
N THR A 38 9.43 1.50 16.43
CA THR A 38 10.75 2.11 16.33
C THR A 38 11.15 2.18 14.86
N PRO A 39 11.54 3.37 14.34
CA PRO A 39 12.00 3.48 12.96
C PRO A 39 13.21 2.58 12.67
N GLY A 40 13.13 1.87 11.58
CA GLY A 40 14.13 0.96 11.04
C GLY A 40 14.06 0.95 9.52
N THR A 41 14.09 -0.24 8.91
CA THR A 41 13.92 -0.43 7.47
C THR A 41 12.43 -0.64 7.12
N ALA A 42 11.95 -0.01 6.04
CA ALA A 42 10.58 -0.17 5.57
C ALA A 42 10.52 -0.47 4.07
N LEU A 43 9.55 -1.28 3.68
CA LEU A 43 9.15 -1.46 2.29
C LEU A 43 7.74 -0.92 2.09
N ASP A 44 7.58 0.02 1.16
CA ASP A 44 6.28 0.46 0.64
C ASP A 44 6.04 -0.26 -0.68
N ALA A 45 5.17 -1.28 -0.64
CA ALA A 45 4.89 -2.17 -1.76
C ALA A 45 3.70 -1.65 -2.57
N GLY A 46 3.96 -1.08 -3.74
CA GLY A 46 3.01 -0.34 -4.57
C GLY A 46 2.88 1.11 -4.09
N CYS A 47 4.02 1.81 -4.04
CA CYS A 47 4.12 3.12 -3.41
C CYS A 47 3.47 4.27 -4.21
N GLY A 48 3.11 4.05 -5.48
CA GLY A 48 2.53 5.09 -6.33
C GLY A 48 3.31 6.40 -6.29
N GLY A 49 2.63 7.52 -6.03
CA GLY A 49 3.24 8.85 -5.89
C GLY A 49 4.00 9.09 -4.59
N GLY A 50 4.30 8.06 -3.80
CA GLY A 50 5.24 8.06 -2.68
C GLY A 50 4.78 8.77 -1.41
N ALA A 51 3.49 9.03 -1.23
CA ALA A 51 3.00 9.79 -0.09
C ALA A 51 3.37 9.16 1.26
N GLU A 52 3.14 7.86 1.39
CA GLU A 52 3.43 7.06 2.58
C GLU A 52 4.93 6.89 2.79
N ALA A 53 5.66 6.58 1.70
CA ALA A 53 7.12 6.42 1.74
C ALA A 53 7.83 7.71 2.20
N ILE A 54 7.43 8.87 1.67
CA ILE A 54 7.98 10.19 2.04
C ILE A 54 7.64 10.50 3.49
N TRP A 55 6.41 10.21 3.92
CA TRP A 55 6.02 10.42 5.32
C TRP A 55 6.87 9.58 6.27
N LEU A 56 7.04 8.27 6.01
CA LEU A 56 7.88 7.40 6.82
C LEU A 56 9.34 7.89 6.87
N ALA A 57 9.90 8.26 5.72
CA ALA A 57 11.28 8.75 5.64
C ALA A 57 11.48 10.03 6.46
N SER A 58 10.50 10.94 6.47
CA SER A 58 10.52 12.15 7.33
C SER A 58 10.34 11.82 8.82
N HIS A 59 9.86 10.63 9.17
CA HIS A 59 9.77 10.11 10.53
C HIS A 59 10.90 9.14 10.91
N GLY A 60 12.01 9.16 10.16
CA GLY A 60 13.24 8.45 10.51
C GLY A 60 13.40 7.05 9.93
N TRP A 61 12.45 6.55 9.13
CA TRP A 61 12.55 5.25 8.48
C TRP A 61 13.48 5.30 7.26
N HIS A 62 14.21 4.22 7.00
CA HIS A 62 14.89 3.98 5.73
C HIS A 62 13.95 3.18 4.83
N VAL A 63 13.45 3.81 3.78
CA VAL A 63 12.34 3.27 2.99
C VAL A 63 12.79 2.84 1.60
N THR A 64 12.55 1.58 1.27
CA THR A 64 12.49 1.11 -0.11
C THR A 64 11.06 1.24 -0.60
N ALA A 65 10.84 2.03 -1.63
CA ALA A 65 9.53 2.30 -2.21
C ALA A 65 9.47 1.69 -3.61
N ALA A 66 8.67 0.66 -3.78
CA ALA A 66 8.59 -0.14 -5.00
C ALA A 66 7.25 0.06 -5.71
N ASP A 67 7.29 0.32 -7.02
CA ASP A 67 6.12 0.40 -7.88
C ASP A 67 6.45 -0.12 -9.28
N ILE A 68 5.45 -0.58 -10.02
CA ILE A 68 5.60 -1.06 -11.38
C ILE A 68 5.70 0.09 -12.39
N SER A 69 5.14 1.26 -12.05
CA SER A 69 5.08 2.43 -12.92
C SER A 69 6.29 3.34 -12.72
N SER A 70 7.09 3.49 -13.76
CA SER A 70 8.20 4.45 -13.77
C SER A 70 7.72 5.90 -13.69
N GLU A 71 6.55 6.22 -14.24
CA GLU A 71 5.93 7.54 -14.14
C GLU A 71 5.54 7.87 -12.69
N ALA A 72 4.95 6.89 -11.96
CA ALA A 72 4.64 7.05 -10.53
C ALA A 72 5.90 7.36 -9.72
N LEU A 73 6.96 6.58 -9.94
CA LEU A 73 8.23 6.75 -9.26
C LEU A 73 8.91 8.08 -9.56
N ALA A 74 8.84 8.56 -10.80
CA ALA A 74 9.38 9.88 -11.19
C ALA A 74 8.68 11.00 -10.38
N ARG A 75 7.35 10.98 -10.32
CA ARG A 75 6.57 11.95 -9.52
C ARG A 75 6.86 11.84 -8.02
N ALA A 76 7.01 10.62 -7.52
CA ALA A 76 7.37 10.38 -6.12
C ALA A 76 8.76 10.97 -5.78
N ALA A 77 9.74 10.78 -6.67
CA ALA A 77 11.08 11.32 -6.51
C ALA A 77 11.10 12.87 -6.54
N GLU A 78 10.33 13.49 -7.43
CA GLU A 78 10.16 14.96 -7.48
C GLU A 78 9.57 15.51 -6.17
N ARG A 79 8.54 14.86 -5.62
CA ARG A 79 7.96 15.24 -4.32
C ARG A 79 8.98 15.09 -3.18
N ALA A 80 9.71 13.98 -3.18
CA ALA A 80 10.71 13.72 -2.15
C ALA A 80 11.83 14.76 -2.15
N ALA A 81 12.22 15.28 -3.30
CA ALA A 81 13.27 16.29 -3.42
C ALA A 81 12.98 17.57 -2.60
N THR A 82 11.70 17.89 -2.38
CA THR A 82 11.26 19.05 -1.59
C THR A 82 10.99 18.73 -0.11
N SER A 83 11.00 17.44 0.27
CA SER A 83 10.62 16.98 1.62
C SER A 83 11.75 16.99 2.64
N GLY A 84 13.02 17.06 2.19
CA GLY A 84 14.21 16.91 3.05
C GLY A 84 14.47 15.45 3.50
N ALA A 85 13.72 14.47 2.99
CA ALA A 85 13.81 13.07 3.41
C ALA A 85 14.45 12.16 2.33
N SER A 86 14.91 12.72 1.22
CA SER A 86 15.38 11.97 0.04
C SER A 86 16.50 10.99 0.35
N GLU A 87 17.39 11.30 1.30
CA GLU A 87 18.52 10.43 1.67
C GLU A 87 18.10 9.10 2.30
N ARG A 88 16.85 9.01 2.78
CA ARG A 88 16.28 7.80 3.38
C ARG A 88 15.34 7.05 2.44
N LEU A 89 15.24 7.48 1.17
CA LEU A 89 14.33 6.92 0.18
C LEU A 89 15.11 6.23 -0.93
N ARG A 90 14.74 5.00 -1.23
CA ARG A 90 15.19 4.23 -2.38
C ARG A 90 13.98 3.87 -3.24
N TRP A 91 13.93 4.40 -4.46
CA TRP A 91 12.88 4.10 -5.43
C TRP A 91 13.29 2.87 -6.25
N VAL A 92 12.35 1.93 -6.42
CA VAL A 92 12.59 0.67 -7.15
C VAL A 92 11.45 0.42 -8.12
N GLU A 93 11.75 0.41 -9.41
CA GLU A 93 10.80 -0.05 -10.43
C GLU A 93 10.71 -1.58 -10.36
N ALA A 94 9.55 -2.11 -9.99
CA ALA A 94 9.38 -3.53 -9.75
C ALA A 94 7.94 -4.01 -9.97
N ASP A 95 7.79 -5.10 -10.69
CA ASP A 95 6.55 -5.87 -10.71
C ASP A 95 6.46 -6.75 -9.47
N LEU A 96 5.63 -6.36 -8.51
CA LEU A 96 5.47 -7.03 -7.23
C LEU A 96 4.90 -8.46 -7.35
N SER A 97 4.36 -8.85 -8.50
CA SER A 97 3.90 -10.21 -8.75
C SER A 97 5.06 -11.20 -8.91
N VAL A 98 6.22 -10.73 -9.37
CA VAL A 98 7.41 -11.56 -9.64
C VAL A 98 8.65 -11.10 -8.89
N TRP A 99 8.79 -9.82 -8.61
CA TRP A 99 9.94 -9.25 -7.89
C TRP A 99 10.07 -9.82 -6.48
N ARG A 100 11.29 -9.95 -6.01
CA ARG A 100 11.63 -10.34 -4.62
C ARG A 100 12.75 -9.44 -4.13
N PRO A 101 12.60 -8.79 -2.98
CA PRO A 101 13.71 -8.08 -2.35
C PRO A 101 14.77 -9.06 -1.85
N ASP A 102 16.02 -8.61 -1.79
CA ASP A 102 17.15 -9.41 -1.29
C ASP A 102 17.23 -9.41 0.26
N GLU A 103 16.42 -8.57 0.91
CA GLU A 103 16.38 -8.38 2.35
C GLU A 103 14.96 -8.45 2.91
N ARG A 104 14.87 -8.54 4.23
CA ARG A 104 13.60 -8.40 4.96
C ARG A 104 13.58 -7.07 5.67
N PHE A 105 12.37 -6.57 5.94
CA PHE A 105 12.14 -5.24 6.48
C PHE A 105 11.48 -5.28 7.85
N ASP A 106 11.77 -4.28 8.69
CA ASP A 106 11.13 -4.10 9.98
C ASP A 106 9.67 -3.69 9.84
N LEU A 107 9.33 -3.00 8.73
CA LEU A 107 7.97 -2.69 8.32
C LEU A 107 7.78 -3.02 6.83
N VAL A 108 6.80 -3.84 6.50
CA VAL A 108 6.30 -3.98 5.13
C VAL A 108 4.89 -3.42 5.10
N MET A 109 4.63 -2.51 4.18
CA MET A 109 3.29 -1.93 4.05
C MET A 109 2.83 -1.89 2.59
N THR A 110 1.53 -1.80 2.42
CA THR A 110 0.88 -1.54 1.14
C THR A 110 -0.41 -0.75 1.35
N HIS A 111 -0.67 0.21 0.47
CA HIS A 111 -1.85 1.05 0.49
C HIS A 111 -2.49 1.02 -0.90
N TYR A 112 -3.59 0.26 -1.03
CA TYR A 112 -4.38 0.13 -2.27
C TYR A 112 -3.59 -0.33 -3.52
N ALA A 113 -2.48 -1.05 -3.35
CA ALA A 113 -1.76 -1.62 -4.49
C ALA A 113 -2.50 -2.84 -5.06
N HIS A 114 -2.57 -2.90 -6.39
CA HIS A 114 -3.23 -3.97 -7.14
C HIS A 114 -2.27 -4.51 -8.21
N PRO A 115 -1.42 -5.49 -7.88
CA PRO A 115 -0.56 -6.15 -8.87
C PRO A 115 -1.37 -7.11 -9.76
N ALA A 116 -0.77 -7.55 -10.86
CA ALA A 116 -1.37 -8.51 -11.80
C ALA A 116 -1.43 -9.94 -11.22
N MET A 117 -1.97 -10.08 -10.00
CA MET A 117 -2.17 -11.35 -9.29
C MET A 117 -3.35 -11.23 -8.31
N PRO A 118 -3.89 -12.36 -7.80
CA PRO A 118 -4.97 -12.33 -6.81
C PRO A 118 -4.56 -11.55 -5.56
N GLN A 119 -5.44 -10.66 -5.07
CA GLN A 119 -5.13 -9.71 -4.01
C GLN A 119 -4.67 -10.38 -2.71
N LEU A 120 -5.30 -11.48 -2.29
CA LEU A 120 -4.89 -12.21 -1.09
C LEU A 120 -3.53 -12.91 -1.26
N ASP A 121 -3.19 -13.35 -2.46
CA ASP A 121 -1.90 -13.96 -2.74
C ASP A 121 -0.78 -12.90 -2.73
N PHE A 122 -1.08 -11.68 -3.18
CA PHE A 122 -0.19 -10.53 -3.03
C PHE A 122 0.09 -10.22 -1.56
N TYR A 123 -0.93 -10.15 -0.71
CA TYR A 123 -0.74 -9.88 0.72
C TYR A 123 0.06 -10.98 1.41
N HIS A 124 -0.21 -12.24 1.08
CA HIS A 124 0.60 -13.36 1.57
C HIS A 124 2.06 -13.27 1.10
N ARG A 125 2.28 -12.87 -0.15
CA ARG A 125 3.62 -12.70 -0.72
C ARG A 125 4.43 -11.65 0.01
N ILE A 126 3.88 -10.46 0.22
CA ILE A 126 4.59 -9.36 0.91
C ILE A 126 4.79 -9.65 2.40
N ALA A 127 3.92 -10.43 3.03
CA ALA A 127 4.12 -10.91 4.41
C ALA A 127 5.43 -11.70 4.57
N GLY A 128 5.84 -12.44 3.53
CA GLY A 128 7.13 -13.15 3.51
C GLY A 128 8.36 -12.26 3.59
N TRP A 129 8.23 -10.96 3.31
CA TRP A 129 9.33 -9.97 3.31
C TRP A 129 9.49 -9.25 4.66
N VAL A 130 8.61 -9.50 5.62
CA VAL A 130 8.72 -8.96 6.99
C VAL A 130 9.81 -9.70 7.76
N ALA A 131 10.67 -8.97 8.46
CA ALA A 131 11.67 -9.54 9.35
C ALA A 131 11.02 -10.19 10.59
N PRO A 132 11.67 -11.15 11.26
CA PRO A 132 11.23 -11.63 12.57
C PRO A 132 11.13 -10.46 13.58
N GLY A 133 9.99 -10.29 14.23
CA GLY A 133 9.68 -9.15 15.09
C GLY A 133 9.21 -7.90 14.35
N GLY A 134 9.20 -7.92 13.00
CA GLY A 134 8.74 -6.82 12.16
C GLY A 134 7.21 -6.78 12.01
N THR A 135 6.74 -5.75 11.34
CA THR A 135 5.32 -5.44 11.18
C THR A 135 4.89 -5.50 9.71
N LEU A 136 3.73 -6.07 9.45
CA LEU A 136 2.99 -5.97 8.21
C LEU A 136 1.83 -4.99 8.41
N LEU A 137 1.67 -4.02 7.51
CA LEU A 137 0.53 -3.12 7.45
C LEU A 137 -0.12 -3.17 6.08
N ILE A 138 -1.37 -3.57 6.03
CA ILE A 138 -2.18 -3.62 4.83
C ILE A 138 -3.34 -2.64 4.97
N VAL A 139 -3.45 -1.71 4.02
CA VAL A 139 -4.65 -0.90 3.81
C VAL A 139 -5.15 -1.20 2.40
N GLY A 140 -6.36 -1.69 2.31
CA GLY A 140 -6.97 -2.12 1.04
C GLY A 140 -8.43 -1.74 0.93
N HIS A 141 -9.02 -2.04 -0.21
CA HIS A 141 -10.45 -1.85 -0.42
C HIS A 141 -11.25 -2.97 0.23
N LEU A 142 -12.29 -2.59 0.99
CA LEU A 142 -13.23 -3.53 1.57
C LEU A 142 -14.16 -4.09 0.50
N HIS A 143 -14.29 -5.40 0.46
CA HIS A 143 -15.29 -6.07 -0.36
C HIS A 143 -16.69 -5.91 0.24
N THR A 144 -17.59 -5.27 -0.52
CA THR A 144 -18.99 -5.14 -0.13
C THR A 144 -19.87 -5.89 -1.13
N PRO A 145 -20.53 -6.99 -0.71
CA PRO A 145 -21.46 -7.71 -1.58
C PRO A 145 -22.56 -6.78 -2.11
N GLY A 146 -22.78 -6.79 -3.43
CA GLY A 146 -23.86 -6.03 -4.08
C GLY A 146 -23.52 -4.57 -4.41
N SER A 147 -22.33 -4.07 -4.15
CA SER A 147 -21.91 -2.77 -4.67
C SER A 147 -21.69 -2.88 -6.18
N THR A 148 -22.69 -2.50 -6.96
CA THR A 148 -22.56 -2.36 -8.42
C THR A 148 -21.83 -1.04 -8.68
N GLY A 149 -20.48 -1.15 -8.86
CA GLY A 149 -19.64 0.03 -9.03
C GLY A 149 -19.96 0.80 -10.31
N HIS A 150 -20.38 2.05 -10.13
CA HIS A 150 -20.37 3.04 -11.19
C HIS A 150 -19.25 4.04 -10.88
N GLY A 151 -18.15 4.02 -11.62
CA GLY A 151 -17.01 4.93 -11.56
C GLY A 151 -16.21 4.80 -10.27
N HIS A 152 -14.93 4.69 -10.21
CA HIS A 152 -14.01 4.66 -9.03
C HIS A 152 -14.20 3.57 -7.97
N HIS A 153 -15.12 2.63 -8.13
CA HIS A 153 -15.14 1.46 -7.24
C HIS A 153 -14.09 0.46 -7.71
N PRO A 154 -13.26 -0.04 -6.77
CA PRO A 154 -12.29 -1.09 -7.11
C PRO A 154 -13.04 -2.30 -7.66
N LEU A 155 -12.43 -2.95 -8.64
CA LEU A 155 -12.95 -4.22 -9.15
C LEU A 155 -13.11 -5.19 -7.98
N ALA A 156 -14.12 -6.05 -8.02
CA ALA A 156 -14.35 -7.05 -6.96
C ALA A 156 -13.10 -7.91 -6.68
N GLU A 157 -12.24 -8.09 -7.69
CA GLU A 157 -10.98 -8.81 -7.60
C GLU A 157 -9.91 -8.09 -6.74
N ALA A 158 -10.02 -6.76 -6.58
CA ALA A 158 -9.11 -5.93 -5.79
C ALA A 158 -9.61 -5.69 -4.36
N SER A 159 -10.79 -6.20 -4.01
CA SER A 159 -11.45 -5.95 -2.73
C SER A 159 -11.41 -7.21 -1.85
N VAL A 160 -11.16 -7.03 -0.56
CA VAL A 160 -11.05 -8.11 0.42
C VAL A 160 -11.79 -7.76 1.70
N THR A 161 -11.92 -8.72 2.64
CA THR A 161 -12.36 -8.48 4.02
C THR A 161 -11.17 -8.63 4.97
N SER A 162 -11.22 -7.99 6.14
CA SER A 162 -10.21 -8.15 7.19
C SER A 162 -10.06 -9.62 7.61
N ALA A 163 -11.19 -10.34 7.70
CA ALA A 163 -11.22 -11.77 8.00
C ALA A 163 -10.50 -12.62 6.93
N ALA A 164 -10.69 -12.30 5.64
CA ALA A 164 -10.03 -13.03 4.55
C ALA A 164 -8.50 -12.80 4.55
N VAL A 165 -8.05 -11.59 4.88
CA VAL A 165 -6.62 -11.26 5.01
C VAL A 165 -6.01 -12.01 6.18
N THR A 166 -6.62 -11.93 7.37
CA THR A 166 -6.09 -12.57 8.58
C THR A 166 -6.11 -14.11 8.52
N ALA A 167 -7.08 -14.70 7.81
CA ALA A 167 -7.11 -16.15 7.59
C ALA A 167 -5.92 -16.69 6.76
N ARG A 168 -5.20 -15.82 6.04
CA ARG A 168 -3.96 -16.18 5.31
C ARG A 168 -2.70 -16.10 6.18
N MET A 169 -2.82 -15.64 7.42
CA MET A 169 -1.72 -15.53 8.37
C MET A 169 -1.72 -16.72 9.30
N ASP A 170 -0.61 -17.43 9.39
CA ASP A 170 -0.46 -18.49 10.37
C ASP A 170 -0.43 -17.88 11.78
N GLY A 171 -1.39 -18.24 12.62
CA GLY A 171 -1.46 -17.77 14.01
C GLY A 171 -0.25 -18.15 14.89
N MET A 172 0.57 -19.11 14.46
CA MET A 172 1.83 -19.47 15.10
C MET A 172 2.93 -18.45 14.81
N ASP A 173 2.95 -17.89 13.57
CA ASP A 173 3.98 -16.97 13.11
C ASP A 173 3.58 -15.50 13.28
N TRP A 174 2.29 -15.21 13.44
CA TRP A 174 1.78 -13.85 13.46
C TRP A 174 0.94 -13.54 14.70
N GLU A 175 1.06 -12.30 15.16
CA GLU A 175 0.17 -11.67 16.12
C GLU A 175 -0.63 -10.57 15.40
N ILE A 176 -1.95 -10.74 15.31
CA ILE A 176 -2.83 -9.74 14.71
C ILE A 176 -3.05 -8.64 15.74
N VAL A 177 -2.64 -7.41 15.39
CA VAL A 177 -2.76 -6.21 16.24
C VAL A 177 -4.00 -5.40 15.87
N THR A 178 -4.26 -5.25 14.57
CA THR A 178 -5.44 -4.56 14.02
C THR A 178 -6.04 -5.40 12.91
N ALA A 179 -7.37 -5.52 12.88
CA ALA A 179 -8.13 -6.17 11.80
C ALA A 179 -9.49 -5.46 11.66
N ASP A 180 -9.46 -4.21 11.21
CA ASP A 180 -10.60 -3.31 11.19
C ASP A 180 -11.13 -3.08 9.77
N GLU A 181 -12.43 -2.76 9.71
CA GLU A 181 -13.10 -2.33 8.50
C GLU A 181 -13.71 -0.95 8.75
N HIS A 182 -13.40 -0.01 7.87
CA HIS A 182 -13.77 1.39 8.04
C HIS A 182 -14.61 1.92 6.88
N PHE A 183 -15.53 2.80 7.22
CA PHE A 183 -16.31 3.57 6.26
C PHE A 183 -15.96 5.03 6.43
N ARG A 184 -15.45 5.66 5.38
CA ARG A 184 -15.13 7.08 5.38
C ARG A 184 -15.62 7.76 4.11
N THR A 185 -15.68 9.06 4.13
CA THR A 185 -16.06 9.86 2.96
C THR A 185 -14.88 10.75 2.57
N LEU A 186 -14.50 10.70 1.31
CA LEU A 186 -13.57 11.68 0.73
C LEU A 186 -14.39 12.79 0.07
N THR A 187 -13.88 14.02 0.16
CA THR A 187 -14.37 15.11 -0.68
C THR A 187 -13.58 15.07 -1.99
N GLY A 188 -14.22 14.60 -3.06
CA GLY A 188 -13.64 14.60 -4.40
C GLY A 188 -13.63 15.99 -5.03
N ASP A 189 -13.04 16.08 -6.22
CA ASP A 189 -13.05 17.28 -7.04
C ASP A 189 -14.48 17.79 -7.26
N GLY A 190 -14.70 19.09 -7.06
CA GLY A 190 -16.02 19.72 -7.13
C GLY A 190 -16.91 19.56 -5.89
N GLY A 191 -16.35 19.13 -4.74
CA GLY A 191 -17.08 19.01 -3.46
C GLY A 191 -17.98 17.79 -3.35
N ARG A 192 -17.91 16.85 -4.28
CA ARG A 192 -18.71 15.62 -4.24
C ARG A 192 -18.18 14.66 -3.18
N ALA A 193 -19.03 14.22 -2.28
CA ALA A 193 -18.71 13.19 -1.31
C ALA A 193 -18.59 11.81 -2.00
N VAL A 194 -17.43 11.16 -1.85
CA VAL A 194 -17.16 9.80 -2.36
C VAL A 194 -16.98 8.87 -1.17
N PRO A 195 -17.88 7.88 -0.97
CA PRO A 195 -17.71 6.91 0.09
C PRO A 195 -16.52 5.99 -0.22
N LEU A 196 -15.66 5.76 0.76
CA LEU A 196 -14.61 4.76 0.75
C LEU A 196 -14.85 3.74 1.84
N GLN A 197 -14.56 2.50 1.51
CA GLN A 197 -14.65 1.37 2.41
C GLN A 197 -13.30 0.70 2.45
N ASP A 198 -12.68 0.74 3.62
CA ASP A 198 -11.29 0.34 3.82
C ASP A 198 -11.18 -0.88 4.71
N VAL A 199 -10.25 -1.76 4.39
CA VAL A 199 -9.72 -2.79 5.27
C VAL A 199 -8.38 -2.33 5.80
N VAL A 200 -8.17 -2.42 7.11
CA VAL A 200 -6.89 -2.16 7.76
C VAL A 200 -6.48 -3.38 8.56
N VAL A 201 -5.36 -4.01 8.18
CA VAL A 201 -4.78 -5.12 8.91
C VAL A 201 -3.35 -4.79 9.27
N ARG A 202 -3.05 -4.83 10.58
CA ARG A 202 -1.69 -4.78 11.11
C ARG A 202 -1.39 -6.06 11.85
N ALA A 203 -0.27 -6.68 11.51
CA ALA A 203 0.20 -7.89 12.18
C ALA A 203 1.69 -7.81 12.48
N THR A 204 2.13 -8.33 13.61
CA THR A 204 3.53 -8.45 13.98
C THR A 204 4.00 -9.88 13.75
N ARG A 205 5.12 -10.05 13.05
CA ARG A 205 5.74 -11.36 12.89
C ARG A 205 6.45 -11.76 14.17
N ARG A 206 6.18 -12.95 14.67
CA ARG A 206 6.86 -13.49 15.87
C ARG A 206 8.37 -13.68 15.59
N ARG A 207 9.16 -13.60 16.66
CA ARG A 207 10.63 -13.80 16.61
C ARG A 207 11.01 -15.27 16.51
#